data_0e8a82fdf7481f05c51a3b4a0386d993
#
_entry.id   0e8a82fdf7481f05c51a3b4a0386d993
#
_cell.length_a   1.000
_cell.length_b   1.000
_cell.length_c   1.000
_cell.angle_alpha   90.00
_cell.angle_beta   90.00
_cell.angle_gamma   90.00
#
_symmetry.space_group_name_H-M   'P 1'
#
loop_
_entity.id
_entity.type
_entity.pdbx_description
1 polymer ?
#
loop_
_entity_poly.entity_id
_entity_poly.type
_entity_poly.pdbx_seq_one_letter_code
_entity_poly.pdbx_strand_id
1 'polypeptide(L)'
;MAEAIPAESKHHSRFWLYTPFVLLLLVAIAWSVAWFVIRNRTAEALDAWLAAEARDGRQWTCPDRTIAGYPFRVEIVCNALELKQGAVTASFGRTEAIAQVYQPRLVIAEIGGPLRVTDGQVTVQGRWDLLQASIHASRTGLQRLSIAASAPAFTVTGLLPQEIATSGQHLELHLRPNPTRASDQAYDAALSVTKATIPMLDALIGGTEPTDLDADVTATQTAGFRGRPLAEELERWRSAGGMLDVRMLSVTKGPRRLEAKGTLALDEEHRPAGRLSMAAAGLDGLIGKITGSRTGGALLGALLGQNPRANDKGTGQPQLSPLPPLTLDNGFLALGPFVIPNVRLQPLY
;
A
#
# COMPACT_ATOMS: atom_id res chain seq x y z
N MET A 1 16.51 50.59 -80.76
CA MET A 1 15.81 49.31 -80.62
C MET A 1 16.13 48.80 -79.22
N ALA A 2 15.22 48.94 -78.31
CA ALA A 2 15.38 48.38 -76.94
C ALA A 2 14.43 47.16 -76.86
N GLU A 3 15.02 46.03 -76.71
CA GLU A 3 14.38 44.73 -76.64
C GLU A 3 13.82 44.53 -75.22
N ALA A 4 12.48 44.41 -75.10
CA ALA A 4 11.82 44.21 -73.83
C ALA A 4 11.92 42.74 -73.41
N ILE A 5 12.55 42.48 -72.27
CA ILE A 5 12.63 41.18 -71.62
C ILE A 5 11.24 40.86 -71.03
N PRO A 6 10.61 39.74 -71.36
CA PRO A 6 9.32 39.35 -70.76
C PRO A 6 9.57 38.92 -69.27
N ALA A 7 8.83 39.55 -68.38
CA ALA A 7 8.79 39.15 -66.99
C ALA A 7 8.05 37.83 -66.80
N GLU A 8 8.77 36.78 -66.50
CA GLU A 8 8.25 35.45 -66.11
C GLU A 8 7.47 35.57 -64.83
N SER A 9 6.12 35.52 -64.93
CA SER A 9 5.25 35.46 -63.76
C SER A 9 5.34 34.05 -63.11
N LYS A 10 6.09 33.91 -62.05
CA LYS A 10 6.09 32.70 -61.23
C LYS A 10 4.70 32.55 -60.60
N HIS A 11 3.91 31.67 -61.17
CA HIS A 11 2.70 31.15 -60.55
C HIS A 11 3.07 30.42 -59.27
N HIS A 12 3.06 31.10 -58.13
CA HIS A 12 3.09 30.45 -56.81
C HIS A 12 1.79 29.63 -56.67
N SER A 13 1.88 28.33 -56.87
CA SER A 13 0.76 27.42 -56.66
C SER A 13 0.19 27.60 -55.26
N ARG A 14 -1.08 27.99 -55.17
CA ARG A 14 -1.83 28.09 -53.90
C ARG A 14 -1.89 26.75 -53.15
N PHE A 15 -1.53 25.66 -53.83
CA PHE A 15 -1.42 24.31 -53.27
C PHE A 15 -0.50 24.25 -52.02
N TRP A 16 0.63 24.94 -52.05
CA TRP A 16 1.57 25.02 -50.90
C TRP A 16 0.97 25.65 -49.67
N LEU A 17 -0.01 26.54 -49.81
CA LEU A 17 -0.69 27.19 -48.70
C LEU A 17 -1.64 26.22 -47.95
N TYR A 18 -2.26 25.29 -48.65
CA TYR A 18 -3.21 24.31 -48.10
C TYR A 18 -2.54 23.02 -47.64
N THR A 19 -1.35 22.70 -48.14
CA THR A 19 -0.60 21.47 -47.81
C THR A 19 -0.45 21.24 -46.28
N PRO A 20 -0.04 22.23 -45.44
CA PRO A 20 0.10 21.99 -44.01
C PRO A 20 -1.25 21.71 -43.30
N PHE A 21 -2.34 22.32 -43.77
CA PHE A 21 -3.68 22.08 -43.21
C PHE A 21 -4.21 20.68 -43.62
N VAL A 22 -3.98 20.24 -44.84
CA VAL A 22 -4.34 18.90 -45.29
C VAL A 22 -3.52 17.85 -44.55
N LEU A 23 -2.22 18.08 -44.36
CA LEU A 23 -1.36 17.18 -43.60
C LEU A 23 -1.84 17.07 -42.14
N LEU A 24 -2.12 18.20 -41.49
CA LEU A 24 -2.65 18.24 -40.13
C LEU A 24 -3.97 17.49 -40.00
N LEU A 25 -4.87 17.65 -40.95
CA LEU A 25 -6.16 16.94 -40.98
C LEU A 25 -5.94 15.42 -41.15
N LEU A 26 -5.04 14.99 -42.02
CA LEU A 26 -4.71 13.57 -42.19
C LEU A 26 -4.09 12.99 -40.90
N VAL A 27 -3.20 13.71 -40.26
CA VAL A 27 -2.62 13.28 -38.98
C VAL A 27 -3.71 13.19 -37.90
N ALA A 28 -4.63 14.16 -37.84
CA ALA A 28 -5.73 14.12 -36.88
C ALA A 28 -6.67 12.93 -37.10
N ILE A 29 -6.99 12.62 -38.34
CA ILE A 29 -7.80 11.45 -38.74
C ILE A 29 -7.07 10.15 -38.38
N ALA A 30 -5.79 10.02 -38.76
CA ALA A 30 -4.99 8.85 -38.43
C ALA A 30 -4.87 8.63 -36.94
N TRP A 31 -4.65 9.70 -36.17
CA TRP A 31 -4.62 9.66 -34.70
C TRP A 31 -5.97 9.24 -34.11
N SER A 32 -7.08 9.78 -34.61
CA SER A 32 -8.42 9.40 -34.16
C SER A 32 -8.69 7.91 -34.39
N VAL A 33 -8.35 7.40 -35.58
CA VAL A 33 -8.47 5.97 -35.91
C VAL A 33 -7.62 5.14 -34.93
N ALA A 34 -6.36 5.54 -34.73
CA ALA A 34 -5.46 4.84 -33.81
C ALA A 34 -6.03 4.81 -32.37
N TRP A 35 -6.58 5.93 -31.89
CA TRP A 35 -7.19 5.98 -30.57
C TRP A 35 -8.41 5.04 -30.44
N PHE A 36 -9.29 5.00 -31.44
CA PHE A 36 -10.43 4.06 -31.43
C PHE A 36 -9.99 2.60 -31.44
N VAL A 37 -8.92 2.28 -32.18
CA VAL A 37 -8.32 0.94 -32.15
C VAL A 37 -7.79 0.61 -30.75
N ILE A 38 -7.05 1.53 -30.13
CA ILE A 38 -6.52 1.35 -28.75
C ILE A 38 -7.66 1.17 -27.75
N ARG A 39 -8.70 2.00 -27.82
CA ARG A 39 -9.90 1.89 -26.98
C ARG A 39 -10.55 0.50 -27.07
N ASN A 40 -10.77 0.01 -28.30
CA ASN A 40 -11.38 -1.30 -28.50
C ASN A 40 -10.48 -2.43 -27.98
N ARG A 41 -9.17 -2.35 -28.24
CA ARG A 41 -8.19 -3.33 -27.69
C ARG A 41 -8.15 -3.30 -26.16
N THR A 42 -8.30 -2.13 -25.56
CA THR A 42 -8.39 -2.01 -24.09
C THR A 42 -9.66 -2.67 -23.56
N ALA A 43 -10.79 -2.49 -24.25
CA ALA A 43 -12.04 -3.16 -23.88
C ALA A 43 -11.90 -4.69 -23.94
N GLU A 44 -11.38 -5.22 -25.06
CA GLU A 44 -11.14 -6.66 -25.24
C GLU A 44 -10.17 -7.23 -24.18
N ALA A 45 -9.08 -6.51 -23.90
CA ALA A 45 -8.10 -6.91 -22.88
C ALA A 45 -8.70 -6.93 -21.47
N LEU A 46 -9.54 -5.94 -21.15
CA LEU A 46 -10.23 -5.88 -19.87
C LEU A 46 -11.26 -7.02 -19.73
N ASP A 47 -12.01 -7.32 -20.79
CA ASP A 47 -12.97 -8.44 -20.80
C ASP A 47 -12.25 -9.79 -20.64
N ALA A 48 -11.12 -9.97 -21.32
CA ALA A 48 -10.28 -11.14 -21.16
C ALA A 48 -9.70 -11.29 -19.76
N TRP A 49 -9.29 -10.18 -19.15
CA TRP A 49 -8.83 -10.16 -17.76
C TRP A 49 -9.95 -10.50 -16.78
N LEU A 50 -11.13 -9.89 -16.92
CA LEU A 50 -12.30 -10.21 -16.09
C LEU A 50 -12.68 -11.69 -16.18
N ALA A 51 -12.64 -12.26 -17.38
CA ALA A 51 -12.90 -13.68 -17.60
C ALA A 51 -11.82 -14.58 -16.96
N ALA A 52 -10.57 -14.14 -16.93
CA ALA A 52 -9.49 -14.86 -16.23
C ALA A 52 -9.68 -14.80 -14.73
N GLU A 53 -9.97 -13.63 -14.17
CA GLU A 53 -10.28 -13.44 -12.74
C GLU A 53 -11.46 -14.31 -12.29
N ALA A 54 -12.52 -14.37 -13.10
CA ALA A 54 -13.68 -15.20 -12.80
C ALA A 54 -13.35 -16.70 -12.76
N ARG A 55 -12.41 -17.18 -13.61
CA ARG A 55 -11.91 -18.57 -13.56
C ARG A 55 -11.11 -18.85 -12.28
N ASP A 56 -10.44 -17.83 -11.75
CA ASP A 56 -9.72 -17.89 -10.48
C ASP A 56 -10.63 -17.64 -9.26
N GLY A 57 -11.96 -17.59 -9.47
CA GLY A 57 -12.95 -17.39 -8.41
C GLY A 57 -13.16 -15.95 -7.97
N ARG A 58 -12.56 -14.97 -8.65
CA ARG A 58 -12.71 -13.53 -8.38
C ARG A 58 -13.65 -12.90 -9.40
N GLN A 59 -14.90 -12.73 -9.03
CA GLN A 59 -15.94 -12.17 -9.88
C GLN A 59 -16.01 -10.65 -9.69
N TRP A 60 -15.48 -9.91 -10.65
CA TRP A 60 -15.59 -8.46 -10.71
C TRP A 60 -16.81 -8.05 -11.52
N THR A 61 -17.58 -7.11 -11.00
CA THR A 61 -18.80 -6.60 -11.63
C THR A 61 -18.75 -5.08 -11.71
N CYS A 62 -18.97 -4.56 -12.92
CA CYS A 62 -19.12 -3.14 -13.21
C CYS A 62 -20.20 -2.97 -14.27
N PRO A 63 -21.49 -2.82 -13.89
CA PRO A 63 -22.61 -2.84 -14.83
C PRO A 63 -22.63 -1.63 -15.77
N ASP A 64 -22.10 -0.50 -15.36
CA ASP A 64 -22.12 0.78 -16.06
C ASP A 64 -20.73 1.23 -16.52
N ARG A 65 -19.85 0.25 -16.85
CA ARG A 65 -18.51 0.53 -17.32
C ARG A 65 -18.49 1.40 -18.58
N THR A 66 -17.75 2.50 -18.53
CA THR A 66 -17.47 3.37 -19.67
C THR A 66 -16.00 3.45 -19.98
N ILE A 67 -15.64 3.56 -21.27
CA ILE A 67 -14.26 3.78 -21.73
C ILE A 67 -14.24 5.06 -22.56
N ALA A 68 -13.54 6.08 -22.08
CA ALA A 68 -13.48 7.44 -22.62
C ALA A 68 -12.02 7.94 -22.72
N GLY A 69 -11.82 9.27 -22.83
CA GLY A 69 -10.53 9.92 -22.71
C GLY A 69 -9.86 10.34 -24.02
N TYR A 70 -10.61 10.33 -25.15
CA TYR A 70 -10.12 10.86 -26.43
C TYR A 70 -9.56 12.30 -26.26
N PRO A 71 -8.44 12.66 -26.91
CA PRO A 71 -7.65 11.82 -27.84
C PRO A 71 -6.37 11.23 -27.23
N PHE A 72 -5.97 11.57 -25.99
CA PHE A 72 -4.62 11.29 -25.49
C PHE A 72 -4.56 10.29 -24.34
N ARG A 73 -5.70 9.89 -23.80
CA ARG A 73 -5.79 8.96 -22.68
C ARG A 73 -6.87 7.91 -22.91
N VAL A 74 -6.77 6.82 -22.19
CA VAL A 74 -7.85 5.87 -21.99
C VAL A 74 -8.27 5.95 -20.54
N GLU A 75 -9.55 6.18 -20.33
CA GLU A 75 -10.18 6.37 -19.03
C GLU A 75 -11.28 5.32 -18.89
N ILE A 76 -11.17 4.49 -17.85
CA ILE A 76 -12.15 3.45 -17.52
C ILE A 76 -12.86 3.90 -16.26
N VAL A 77 -14.17 4.11 -16.35
CA VAL A 77 -15.01 4.54 -15.22
C VAL A 77 -16.01 3.46 -14.88
N CYS A 78 -16.17 3.22 -13.59
CA CYS A 78 -17.15 2.35 -13.00
C CYS A 78 -17.81 3.06 -11.81
N ASN A 79 -19.13 3.29 -11.84
CA ASN A 79 -19.79 4.01 -10.75
C ASN A 79 -20.08 3.10 -9.53
N ALA A 80 -20.17 1.79 -9.75
CA ALA A 80 -20.31 0.81 -8.69
C ALA A 80 -19.46 -0.43 -9.04
N LEU A 81 -18.30 -0.55 -8.40
CA LEU A 81 -17.41 -1.68 -8.59
C LEU A 81 -17.63 -2.70 -7.48
N GLU A 82 -17.87 -3.93 -7.83
CA GLU A 82 -18.05 -5.04 -6.87
C GLU A 82 -17.07 -6.16 -7.17
N LEU A 83 -16.57 -6.81 -6.12
CA LEU A 83 -15.80 -8.04 -6.16
C LEU A 83 -16.46 -9.09 -5.28
N LYS A 84 -16.66 -10.28 -5.83
CA LYS A 84 -17.10 -11.46 -5.07
C LYS A 84 -16.06 -12.55 -5.18
N GLN A 85 -15.59 -13.06 -4.04
CA GLN A 85 -14.65 -14.17 -3.96
C GLN A 85 -15.06 -15.12 -2.82
N GLY A 86 -15.61 -16.27 -3.17
CA GLY A 86 -16.20 -17.19 -2.18
C GLY A 86 -17.28 -16.52 -1.36
N ALA A 87 -17.12 -16.49 -0.04
CA ALA A 87 -18.04 -15.81 0.89
C ALA A 87 -17.78 -14.30 0.99
N VAL A 88 -16.61 -13.83 0.55
CA VAL A 88 -16.22 -12.42 0.66
C VAL A 88 -16.85 -11.62 -0.47
N THR A 89 -17.48 -10.51 -0.11
CA THR A 89 -17.97 -9.50 -1.05
C THR A 89 -17.36 -8.16 -0.70
N ALA A 90 -16.81 -7.47 -1.69
CA ALA A 90 -16.31 -6.11 -1.55
C ALA A 90 -17.05 -5.19 -2.53
N SER A 91 -17.49 -4.04 -2.08
CA SER A 91 -18.12 -3.01 -2.90
C SER A 91 -17.40 -1.68 -2.70
N PHE A 92 -17.25 -0.94 -3.79
CA PHE A 92 -16.60 0.37 -3.86
C PHE A 92 -17.54 1.38 -4.50
N GLY A 93 -17.34 2.64 -4.22
CA GLY A 93 -17.99 3.72 -4.95
C GLY A 93 -17.43 3.89 -6.36
N ARG A 94 -17.61 5.09 -6.93
CA ARG A 94 -17.08 5.42 -8.25
C ARG A 94 -15.58 5.18 -8.31
N THR A 95 -15.16 4.37 -9.26
CA THR A 95 -13.75 4.05 -9.50
C THR A 95 -13.39 4.48 -10.92
N GLU A 96 -12.28 5.18 -11.07
CA GLU A 96 -11.77 5.68 -12.33
C GLU A 96 -10.31 5.25 -12.49
N ALA A 97 -9.96 4.68 -13.64
CA ALA A 97 -8.59 4.30 -13.97
C ALA A 97 -8.17 4.96 -15.28
N ILE A 98 -7.04 5.65 -15.29
CA ILE A 98 -6.53 6.42 -16.40
C ILE A 98 -5.16 5.93 -16.81
N ALA A 99 -4.97 5.70 -18.12
CA ALA A 99 -3.66 5.49 -18.73
C ALA A 99 -3.48 6.42 -19.93
N GLN A 100 -2.29 6.99 -20.12
CA GLN A 100 -1.98 7.79 -21.28
C GLN A 100 -1.62 6.90 -22.45
N VAL A 101 -2.10 7.23 -23.66
CA VAL A 101 -1.88 6.43 -24.88
C VAL A 101 -0.39 6.24 -25.17
N TYR A 102 0.44 7.24 -24.88
CA TYR A 102 1.89 7.18 -25.07
C TYR A 102 2.65 6.57 -23.88
N GLN A 103 1.97 6.34 -22.73
CA GLN A 103 2.53 5.69 -21.54
C GLN A 103 1.56 4.66 -20.93
N PRO A 104 1.17 3.62 -21.69
CA PRO A 104 0.10 2.70 -21.30
C PRO A 104 0.47 1.79 -20.11
N ARG A 105 1.74 1.79 -19.71
CA ARG A 105 2.23 0.98 -18.57
C ARG A 105 2.09 1.67 -17.22
N LEU A 106 1.76 2.95 -17.23
CA LEU A 106 1.44 3.71 -16.03
C LEU A 106 -0.08 3.91 -15.98
N VAL A 107 -0.71 3.28 -15.01
CA VAL A 107 -2.13 3.44 -14.72
C VAL A 107 -2.27 4.18 -13.40
N ILE A 108 -3.07 5.23 -13.39
CA ILE A 108 -3.48 5.95 -12.19
C ILE A 108 -4.95 5.65 -11.98
N ALA A 109 -5.30 5.18 -10.79
CA ALA A 109 -6.67 4.90 -10.41
C ALA A 109 -7.08 5.80 -9.23
N GLU A 110 -8.28 6.34 -9.31
CA GLU A 110 -8.97 6.98 -8.20
C GLU A 110 -10.13 6.09 -7.79
N ILE A 111 -10.20 5.78 -6.50
CA ILE A 111 -11.18 4.85 -5.94
C ILE A 111 -12.07 5.63 -4.98
N GLY A 112 -13.33 5.83 -5.34
CA GLY A 112 -14.31 6.48 -4.50
C GLY A 112 -14.80 5.57 -3.38
N GLY A 113 -15.03 6.18 -2.21
CA GLY A 113 -15.74 5.52 -1.13
C GLY A 113 -17.27 5.56 -1.32
N PRO A 114 -18.01 4.88 -0.45
CA PRO A 114 -17.54 4.04 0.63
C PRO A 114 -17.07 2.66 0.15
N LEU A 115 -16.09 2.09 0.86
CA LEU A 115 -15.74 0.68 0.77
C LEU A 115 -16.60 -0.11 1.76
N ARG A 116 -17.09 -1.26 1.34
CA ARG A 116 -17.68 -2.27 2.23
C ARG A 116 -17.13 -3.64 1.84
N VAL A 117 -16.50 -4.32 2.79
CA VAL A 117 -16.06 -5.72 2.64
C VAL A 117 -16.73 -6.55 3.70
N THR A 118 -17.32 -7.68 3.31
CA THR A 118 -17.93 -8.59 4.28
C THR A 118 -17.79 -10.05 3.83
N ASP A 119 -17.65 -10.95 4.79
CA ASP A 119 -17.73 -12.41 4.60
C ASP A 119 -19.01 -13.00 5.19
N GLY A 120 -19.94 -12.13 5.66
CA GLY A 120 -21.18 -12.49 6.33
C GLY A 120 -21.08 -12.48 7.86
N GLN A 121 -19.89 -12.57 8.45
CA GLN A 121 -19.65 -12.49 9.90
C GLN A 121 -18.94 -11.19 10.26
N VAL A 122 -17.85 -10.89 9.60
CA VAL A 122 -17.09 -9.68 9.77
C VAL A 122 -17.43 -8.69 8.65
N THR A 123 -17.62 -7.43 9.02
CA THR A 123 -17.81 -6.36 8.04
C THR A 123 -16.79 -5.25 8.30
N VAL A 124 -16.06 -4.88 7.26
CA VAL A 124 -15.17 -3.72 7.22
C VAL A 124 -15.84 -2.64 6.37
N GLN A 125 -16.00 -1.46 6.93
CA GLN A 125 -16.43 -0.27 6.19
C GLN A 125 -15.28 0.73 6.15
N GLY A 126 -15.03 1.30 4.97
CA GLY A 126 -13.98 2.28 4.75
C GLY A 126 -14.54 3.54 4.10
N ARG A 127 -14.00 4.69 4.47
CA ARG A 127 -14.26 5.97 3.83
C ARG A 127 -12.98 6.81 3.80
N TRP A 128 -12.89 7.68 2.85
CA TRP A 128 -11.77 8.61 2.64
C TRP A 128 -12.24 9.78 1.80
N ASP A 129 -11.52 10.88 1.84
CA ASP A 129 -11.79 12.03 0.97
C ASP A 129 -11.23 11.76 -0.44
N LEU A 130 -10.04 11.19 -0.53
CA LEU A 130 -9.38 10.82 -1.78
C LEU A 130 -8.57 9.53 -1.55
N LEU A 131 -8.72 8.56 -2.44
CA LEU A 131 -7.85 7.37 -2.51
C LEU A 131 -7.35 7.24 -3.94
N GLN A 132 -6.05 7.35 -4.11
CA GLN A 132 -5.38 7.19 -5.39
C GLN A 132 -4.39 6.04 -5.37
N ALA A 133 -4.35 5.29 -6.45
CA ALA A 133 -3.36 4.25 -6.69
C ALA A 133 -2.64 4.52 -8.02
N SER A 134 -1.33 4.39 -8.03
CA SER A 134 -0.50 4.48 -9.23
C SER A 134 0.25 3.16 -9.42
N ILE A 135 0.04 2.53 -10.56
CA ILE A 135 0.62 1.23 -10.90
C ILE A 135 1.50 1.41 -12.13
N HIS A 136 2.78 1.14 -11.97
CA HIS A 136 3.71 1.05 -13.10
C HIS A 136 4.09 -0.41 -13.32
N ALA A 137 3.68 -0.97 -14.45
CA ALA A 137 3.95 -2.34 -14.83
C ALA A 137 4.93 -2.42 -16.01
N SER A 138 5.68 -3.52 -16.09
CA SER A 138 6.52 -3.88 -17.24
C SER A 138 6.10 -5.23 -17.80
N ARG A 139 6.80 -5.71 -18.81
CA ARG A 139 6.59 -7.09 -19.33
C ARG A 139 7.00 -8.16 -18.31
N THR A 140 7.87 -7.82 -17.36
CA THR A 140 8.38 -8.74 -16.33
C THR A 140 7.59 -8.67 -15.03
N GLY A 141 6.58 -7.80 -14.93
CA GLY A 141 5.71 -7.66 -13.76
C GLY A 141 5.62 -6.24 -13.21
N LEU A 142 5.17 -6.13 -11.97
CA LEU A 142 5.02 -4.87 -11.24
C LEU A 142 6.39 -4.21 -11.03
N GLN A 143 6.52 -2.94 -11.44
CA GLN A 143 7.71 -2.13 -11.21
C GLN A 143 7.53 -1.16 -10.03
N ARG A 144 6.32 -0.65 -9.85
CA ARG A 144 5.98 0.23 -8.73
C ARG A 144 4.47 0.20 -8.51
N LEU A 145 4.08 0.14 -7.26
CA LEU A 145 2.74 0.46 -6.80
C LEU A 145 2.87 1.55 -5.75
N SER A 146 2.05 2.59 -5.86
CA SER A 146 1.91 3.63 -4.84
C SER A 146 0.43 3.83 -4.57
N ILE A 147 0.05 3.84 -3.31
CA ILE A 147 -1.33 4.12 -2.86
C ILE A 147 -1.24 5.28 -1.88
N ALA A 148 -2.10 6.27 -2.04
CA ALA A 148 -2.23 7.39 -1.14
C ALA A 148 -3.70 7.61 -0.79
N ALA A 149 -4.01 7.77 0.50
CA ALA A 149 -5.35 8.06 0.98
C ALA A 149 -5.35 9.28 1.91
N SER A 150 -6.28 10.20 1.68
CA SER A 150 -6.53 11.36 2.53
C SER A 150 -7.72 11.10 3.42
N ALA A 151 -7.59 11.42 4.71
CA ALA A 151 -8.60 11.23 5.75
C ALA A 151 -9.20 9.80 5.77
N PRO A 152 -8.38 8.72 5.68
CA PRO A 152 -8.91 7.36 5.73
C PRO A 152 -9.54 7.09 7.11
N ALA A 153 -10.71 6.46 7.10
CA ALA A 153 -11.38 5.99 8.29
C ALA A 153 -12.01 4.62 8.02
N PHE A 154 -11.81 3.69 8.95
CA PHE A 154 -12.30 2.32 8.84
C PHE A 154 -13.03 1.92 10.10
N THR A 155 -14.07 1.13 9.92
CA THR A 155 -14.87 0.54 10.99
C THR A 155 -14.95 -0.95 10.75
N VAL A 156 -14.64 -1.76 11.76
CA VAL A 156 -14.74 -3.22 11.72
C VAL A 156 -15.77 -3.68 12.74
N THR A 157 -16.75 -4.46 12.28
CA THR A 157 -17.80 -5.05 13.10
C THR A 157 -17.82 -6.57 12.92
N GLY A 158 -18.24 -7.31 13.95
CA GLY A 158 -18.30 -8.77 13.92
C GLY A 158 -17.02 -9.49 14.32
N LEU A 159 -15.87 -8.81 14.38
CA LEU A 159 -14.61 -9.39 14.81
C LEU A 159 -14.51 -9.48 16.35
N LEU A 160 -14.99 -8.47 17.05
CA LEU A 160 -15.09 -8.38 18.50
C LEU A 160 -16.53 -8.01 18.88
N PRO A 161 -16.92 -8.21 20.16
CA PRO A 161 -18.25 -7.79 20.63
C PRO A 161 -18.52 -6.29 20.46
N GLN A 162 -17.47 -5.48 20.42
CA GLN A 162 -17.52 -4.05 20.20
C GLN A 162 -16.95 -3.68 18.82
N GLU A 163 -17.47 -2.61 18.25
CA GLU A 163 -16.98 -2.03 17.00
C GLU A 163 -15.55 -1.47 17.19
N ILE A 164 -14.69 -1.71 16.20
CA ILE A 164 -13.35 -1.14 16.14
C ILE A 164 -13.37 -0.04 15.08
N ALA A 165 -13.21 1.21 15.49
CA ALA A 165 -13.09 2.34 14.59
C ALA A 165 -11.66 2.87 14.59
N THR A 166 -11.09 3.08 13.40
CA THR A 166 -9.76 3.68 13.21
C THR A 166 -9.86 4.81 12.19
N SER A 167 -9.02 5.82 12.31
CA SER A 167 -8.93 6.90 11.34
C SER A 167 -7.51 7.43 11.26
N GLY A 168 -7.19 8.15 10.20
CA GLY A 168 -5.90 8.82 10.02
C GLY A 168 -6.05 10.09 9.20
N GLN A 169 -5.06 10.95 9.21
CA GLN A 169 -5.03 12.12 8.34
C GLN A 169 -4.56 11.76 6.94
N HIS A 170 -3.52 10.93 6.85
CA HIS A 170 -2.95 10.52 5.57
C HIS A 170 -2.35 9.12 5.70
N LEU A 171 -2.46 8.35 4.61
CA LEU A 171 -1.85 7.02 4.48
C LEU A 171 -1.14 6.95 3.14
N GLU A 172 0.10 6.50 3.14
CA GLU A 172 0.85 6.17 1.93
C GLU A 172 1.42 4.75 2.02
N LEU A 173 1.32 4.03 0.91
CA LEU A 173 1.94 2.71 0.73
C LEU A 173 2.67 2.68 -0.60
N HIS A 174 3.93 2.30 -0.57
CA HIS A 174 4.76 2.15 -1.76
C HIS A 174 5.35 0.75 -1.83
N LEU A 175 5.25 0.12 -3.01
CA LEU A 175 5.85 -1.18 -3.30
C LEU A 175 6.72 -1.09 -4.54
N ARG A 176 7.88 -1.75 -4.52
CA ARG A 176 8.77 -1.88 -5.68
C ARG A 176 9.63 -3.13 -5.59
N PRO A 177 10.08 -3.69 -6.71
CA PRO A 177 11.14 -4.71 -6.68
C PRO A 177 12.38 -4.16 -5.97
N ASN A 178 13.01 -4.97 -5.14
CA ASN A 178 14.28 -4.60 -4.51
C ASN A 178 15.43 -4.71 -5.52
N PRO A 179 16.14 -3.60 -5.84
CA PRO A 179 17.16 -3.62 -6.89
C PRO A 179 18.43 -4.40 -6.51
N THR A 180 18.70 -4.56 -5.22
CA THR A 180 19.91 -5.22 -4.71
C THR A 180 19.70 -6.70 -4.37
N ARG A 181 18.45 -7.17 -4.30
CA ARG A 181 18.07 -8.54 -3.93
C ARG A 181 17.17 -9.18 -5.01
N ALA A 182 17.51 -8.97 -6.26
CA ALA A 182 16.75 -9.53 -7.40
C ALA A 182 16.78 -11.07 -7.43
N SER A 183 17.86 -11.70 -6.99
CA SER A 183 17.98 -13.15 -6.85
C SER A 183 16.95 -13.73 -5.86
N ASP A 184 16.64 -13.01 -4.81
CA ASP A 184 15.69 -13.39 -3.77
C ASP A 184 14.25 -13.05 -4.15
N GLN A 185 14.06 -12.48 -5.34
CA GLN A 185 12.75 -12.01 -5.82
C GLN A 185 12.07 -11.10 -4.79
N ALA A 186 12.87 -10.21 -4.21
CA ALA A 186 12.45 -9.38 -3.09
C ALA A 186 11.71 -8.12 -3.55
N TYR A 187 10.76 -7.70 -2.73
CA TYR A 187 10.07 -6.40 -2.86
C TYR A 187 10.28 -5.56 -1.61
N ASP A 188 10.53 -4.29 -1.83
CA ASP A 188 10.51 -3.26 -0.79
C ASP A 188 9.08 -2.74 -0.63
N ALA A 189 8.64 -2.60 0.61
CA ALA A 189 7.40 -1.93 0.97
C ALA A 189 7.69 -0.82 1.98
N ALA A 190 7.16 0.37 1.73
CA ALA A 190 7.17 1.48 2.65
C ALA A 190 5.74 1.91 2.95
N LEU A 191 5.39 2.00 4.22
CA LEU A 191 4.09 2.45 4.74
C LEU A 191 4.31 3.66 5.64
N SER A 192 3.52 4.71 5.43
CA SER A 192 3.43 5.85 6.34
C SER A 192 1.96 6.14 6.65
N VAL A 193 1.65 6.32 7.93
CA VAL A 193 0.32 6.73 8.40
C VAL A 193 0.50 7.87 9.38
N THR A 194 -0.14 9.00 9.11
CA THR A 194 -0.02 10.19 9.95
C THR A 194 -1.29 10.47 10.72
N LYS A 195 -1.11 10.87 11.97
CA LYS A 195 -2.18 11.26 12.91
C LYS A 195 -3.31 10.23 12.98
N ALA A 196 -2.93 8.96 13.07
CA ALA A 196 -3.90 7.88 13.20
C ALA A 196 -4.49 7.84 14.63
N THR A 197 -5.78 7.53 14.69
CA THR A 197 -6.47 7.14 15.92
C THR A 197 -6.68 5.64 15.86
N ILE A 198 -5.99 4.90 16.74
CA ILE A 198 -6.01 3.44 16.79
C ILE A 198 -6.31 2.99 18.21
N PRO A 199 -7.57 2.73 18.56
CA PRO A 199 -7.97 2.44 19.95
C PRO A 199 -7.23 1.28 20.60
N MET A 200 -6.82 0.27 19.82
CA MET A 200 -6.03 -0.84 20.33
C MET A 200 -4.62 -0.39 20.78
N LEU A 201 -4.00 0.55 20.07
CA LEU A 201 -2.73 1.15 20.50
C LEU A 201 -2.93 2.07 21.71
N ASP A 202 -4.05 2.78 21.77
CA ASP A 202 -4.38 3.61 22.92
C ASP A 202 -4.49 2.76 24.21
N ALA A 203 -5.11 1.59 24.11
CA ALA A 203 -5.21 0.64 25.21
C ALA A 203 -3.86 0.01 25.58
N LEU A 204 -2.98 -0.22 24.61
CA LEU A 204 -1.68 -0.86 24.82
C LEU A 204 -0.61 0.12 25.32
N ILE A 205 -0.46 1.26 24.64
CA ILE A 205 0.61 2.24 24.90
C ILE A 205 0.14 3.35 25.85
N GLY A 206 -1.18 3.54 25.96
CA GLY A 206 -1.83 4.61 26.74
C GLY A 206 -1.82 5.95 25.99
N GLY A 207 -2.62 6.91 26.51
CA GLY A 207 -2.79 8.23 25.91
C GLY A 207 -3.80 8.25 24.76
N THR A 208 -4.32 9.44 24.49
CA THR A 208 -5.31 9.70 23.44
C THR A 208 -4.73 10.50 22.26
N GLU A 209 -3.42 10.77 22.31
CA GLU A 209 -2.73 11.50 21.26
C GLU A 209 -2.74 10.71 19.97
N PRO A 210 -2.83 11.39 18.79
CA PRO A 210 -2.69 10.73 17.51
C PRO A 210 -1.36 9.98 17.38
N THR A 211 -1.36 8.94 16.57
CA THR A 211 -0.22 8.07 16.32
C THR A 211 0.30 8.28 14.91
N ASP A 212 1.59 8.49 14.76
CA ASP A 212 2.30 8.38 13.47
C ASP A 212 2.99 7.02 13.41
N LEU A 213 2.88 6.36 12.27
CA LEU A 213 3.46 5.04 12.00
C LEU A 213 4.20 5.08 10.68
N ASP A 214 5.48 4.69 10.72
CA ASP A 214 6.31 4.50 9.54
C ASP A 214 6.91 3.10 9.55
N ALA A 215 6.83 2.42 8.42
CA ALA A 215 7.43 1.10 8.25
C ALA A 215 8.16 1.03 6.91
N ASP A 216 9.36 0.45 6.93
CA ASP A 216 10.17 0.16 5.76
C ASP A 216 10.64 -1.29 5.86
N VAL A 217 10.14 -2.13 4.96
CA VAL A 217 10.37 -3.57 4.99
C VAL A 217 10.76 -4.12 3.63
N THR A 218 11.51 -5.21 3.63
CA THR A 218 11.81 -5.98 2.42
C THR A 218 11.29 -7.41 2.61
N ALA A 219 10.35 -7.83 1.75
CA ALA A 219 9.87 -9.20 1.71
C ALA A 219 10.62 -9.98 0.62
N THR A 220 11.18 -11.14 0.96
CA THR A 220 11.86 -12.04 0.02
C THR A 220 10.90 -13.09 -0.53
N GLN A 221 11.27 -13.80 -1.60
CA GLN A 221 10.51 -14.92 -2.20
C GLN A 221 9.08 -14.55 -2.60
N THR A 222 8.87 -13.31 -3.09
CA THR A 222 7.54 -12.79 -3.39
C THR A 222 7.06 -13.12 -4.81
N ALA A 223 7.86 -13.72 -5.67
CA ALA A 223 7.47 -14.06 -7.05
C ALA A 223 6.28 -15.04 -7.15
N GLY A 224 5.99 -15.74 -6.07
CA GLY A 224 4.85 -16.65 -5.95
C GLY A 224 3.50 -15.95 -5.82
N PHE A 225 3.47 -14.68 -5.42
CA PHE A 225 2.21 -13.94 -5.21
C PHE A 225 1.46 -13.72 -6.52
N ARG A 226 0.23 -14.21 -6.58
CA ARG A 226 -0.66 -14.19 -7.77
C ARG A 226 -2.06 -13.67 -7.46
N GLY A 227 -2.29 -13.11 -6.26
CA GLY A 227 -3.61 -12.65 -5.81
C GLY A 227 -4.56 -13.80 -5.44
N ARG A 228 -4.03 -14.96 -5.05
CA ARG A 228 -4.82 -16.05 -4.45
C ARG A 228 -5.31 -15.64 -3.06
N PRO A 229 -6.18 -16.46 -2.43
CA PRO A 229 -6.51 -16.25 -1.02
C PRO A 229 -5.26 -16.10 -0.15
N LEU A 230 -5.29 -15.17 0.80
CA LEU A 230 -4.12 -14.77 1.59
C LEU A 230 -3.43 -15.97 2.26
N ALA A 231 -4.21 -16.92 2.77
CA ALA A 231 -3.69 -18.14 3.40
C ALA A 231 -2.79 -18.95 2.44
N GLU A 232 -3.22 -19.13 1.18
CA GLU A 232 -2.44 -19.84 0.18
C GLU A 232 -1.16 -19.10 -0.21
N GLU A 233 -1.23 -17.77 -0.31
CA GLU A 233 -0.05 -16.96 -0.64
C GLU A 233 0.96 -16.96 0.51
N LEU A 234 0.52 -16.85 1.75
CA LEU A 234 1.39 -16.91 2.92
C LEU A 234 2.02 -18.30 3.07
N GLU A 235 1.28 -19.38 2.83
CA GLU A 235 1.83 -20.75 2.87
C GLU A 235 2.91 -20.96 1.79
N ARG A 236 2.68 -20.48 0.57
CA ARG A 236 3.70 -20.53 -0.49
C ARG A 236 4.93 -19.74 -0.13
N TRP A 237 4.74 -18.54 0.43
CA TRP A 237 5.81 -17.69 0.87
C TRP A 237 6.62 -18.34 1.99
N ARG A 238 5.97 -18.92 2.99
CA ARG A 238 6.60 -19.68 4.08
C ARG A 238 7.39 -20.87 3.53
N SER A 239 6.75 -21.69 2.70
CA SER A 239 7.36 -22.90 2.10
C SER A 239 8.56 -22.58 1.20
N ALA A 240 8.59 -21.41 0.59
CA ALA A 240 9.71 -20.90 -0.20
C ALA A 240 10.86 -20.33 0.66
N GLY A 241 10.75 -20.35 1.99
CA GLY A 241 11.72 -19.72 2.90
C GLY A 241 11.65 -18.20 2.88
N GLY A 242 10.45 -17.65 2.68
CA GLY A 242 10.21 -16.22 2.69
C GLY A 242 10.54 -15.57 4.03
N MET A 243 11.18 -14.43 3.99
CA MET A 243 11.53 -13.61 5.15
C MET A 243 11.07 -12.18 4.94
N LEU A 244 10.65 -11.55 6.03
CA LEU A 244 10.36 -10.13 6.12
C LEU A 244 11.50 -9.44 6.87
N ASP A 245 12.29 -8.67 6.17
CA ASP A 245 13.37 -7.87 6.72
C ASP A 245 12.81 -6.49 7.08
N VAL A 246 12.59 -6.25 8.37
CA VAL A 246 12.10 -4.99 8.92
C VAL A 246 13.31 -4.06 9.06
N ARG A 247 13.51 -3.18 8.09
CA ARG A 247 14.59 -2.20 8.10
C ARG A 247 14.31 -1.08 9.09
N MET A 248 13.06 -0.67 9.19
CA MET A 248 12.57 0.32 10.14
C MET A 248 11.08 0.08 10.39
N LEU A 249 10.71 0.09 11.63
CA LEU A 249 9.34 0.28 12.09
C LEU A 249 9.39 1.35 13.17
N SER A 250 8.68 2.46 13.00
CA SER A 250 8.60 3.56 13.94
C SER A 250 7.15 3.85 14.29
N VAL A 251 6.86 3.95 15.58
CA VAL A 251 5.55 4.36 16.09
C VAL A 251 5.79 5.54 17.02
N THR A 252 5.18 6.68 16.72
CA THR A 252 5.26 7.90 17.54
C THR A 252 3.86 8.28 18.02
N LYS A 253 3.68 8.42 19.32
CA LYS A 253 2.41 8.78 19.96
C LYS A 253 2.64 9.79 21.10
N GLY A 254 2.42 11.07 20.80
CA GLY A 254 2.78 12.15 21.71
C GLY A 254 4.27 12.08 22.10
N PRO A 255 4.60 12.03 23.41
CA PRO A 255 5.99 11.92 23.87
C PRO A 255 6.58 10.51 23.75
N ARG A 256 5.80 9.52 23.34
CA ARG A 256 6.21 8.12 23.25
C ARG A 256 6.67 7.79 21.85
N ARG A 257 7.83 7.17 21.76
CA ARG A 257 8.38 6.67 20.50
C ARG A 257 8.90 5.25 20.68
N LEU A 258 8.59 4.41 19.70
CA LEU A 258 9.07 3.04 19.61
C LEU A 258 9.67 2.82 18.22
N GLU A 259 10.87 2.28 18.18
CA GLU A 259 11.50 1.85 16.93
C GLU A 259 11.85 0.37 17.01
N ALA A 260 11.71 -0.33 15.88
CA ALA A 260 12.08 -1.73 15.76
C ALA A 260 12.74 -2.01 14.41
N LYS A 261 13.69 -2.96 14.38
CA LYS A 261 14.33 -3.48 13.18
C LYS A 261 14.75 -4.93 13.41
N GLY A 262 14.75 -5.73 12.35
CA GLY A 262 15.14 -7.13 12.44
C GLY A 262 14.48 -7.98 11.37
N THR A 263 14.36 -9.28 11.60
CA THR A 263 13.81 -10.22 10.63
C THR A 263 12.68 -11.02 11.22
N LEU A 264 11.65 -11.24 10.42
CA LEU A 264 10.50 -12.08 10.74
C LEU A 264 10.29 -13.12 9.62
N ALA A 265 9.76 -14.26 10.00
CA ALA A 265 9.30 -15.32 9.11
C ALA A 265 8.02 -15.93 9.69
N LEU A 266 7.52 -16.99 9.08
CA LEU A 266 6.45 -17.83 9.65
C LEU A 266 7.02 -19.18 10.06
N ASP A 267 6.62 -19.64 11.24
CA ASP A 267 6.96 -20.99 11.72
C ASP A 267 6.09 -22.08 11.05
N GLU A 268 6.29 -23.34 11.44
CA GLU A 268 5.53 -24.48 10.89
C GLU A 268 4.04 -24.45 11.25
N GLU A 269 3.68 -23.75 12.34
CA GLU A 269 2.31 -23.56 12.77
C GLU A 269 1.73 -22.21 12.28
N HIS A 270 2.35 -21.61 11.24
CA HIS A 270 1.89 -20.39 10.56
C HIS A 270 1.87 -19.13 11.44
N ARG A 271 2.67 -19.10 12.51
CA ARG A 271 2.78 -17.98 13.43
C ARG A 271 3.99 -17.12 13.09
N PRO A 272 3.95 -15.80 13.34
CA PRO A 272 5.14 -14.97 13.24
C PRO A 272 6.26 -15.46 14.14
N ALA A 273 7.46 -15.63 13.56
CA ALA A 273 8.68 -16.03 14.25
C ALA A 273 9.84 -15.14 13.83
N GLY A 274 10.77 -14.84 14.76
CA GLY A 274 11.94 -14.02 14.46
C GLY A 274 12.40 -13.14 15.62
N ARG A 275 13.24 -12.16 15.29
CA ARG A 275 13.82 -11.25 16.29
C ARG A 275 13.83 -9.82 15.80
N LEU A 276 13.42 -8.92 16.70
CA LEU A 276 13.45 -7.49 16.47
C LEU A 276 14.31 -6.81 17.55
N SER A 277 15.29 -6.03 17.14
CA SER A 277 15.98 -5.06 18.00
C SER A 277 15.09 -3.86 18.16
N MET A 278 14.92 -3.40 19.38
CA MET A 278 13.98 -2.33 19.71
C MET A 278 14.66 -1.17 20.42
N ALA A 279 14.15 0.02 20.25
CA ALA A 279 14.49 1.20 21.04
C ALA A 279 13.22 2.00 21.35
N ALA A 280 13.16 2.62 22.52
CA ALA A 280 11.99 3.38 22.93
C ALA A 280 12.34 4.64 23.68
N ALA A 281 11.39 5.59 23.68
CA ALA A 281 11.43 6.80 24.48
C ALA A 281 10.05 7.06 25.08
N GLY A 282 10.01 7.65 26.27
CA GLY A 282 8.77 8.06 26.93
C GLY A 282 7.89 6.90 27.41
N LEU A 283 8.43 5.69 27.57
CA LEU A 283 7.69 4.48 28.00
C LEU A 283 7.93 4.10 29.46
N ASP A 284 8.47 5.01 30.29
CA ASP A 284 8.95 4.75 31.64
C ASP A 284 7.91 4.13 32.62
N GLY A 285 6.61 4.38 32.38
CA GLY A 285 5.54 3.78 33.18
C GLY A 285 4.92 2.50 32.60
N LEU A 286 5.20 2.18 31.34
CA LEU A 286 4.54 1.09 30.63
C LEU A 286 5.26 -0.24 30.83
N ILE A 287 6.58 -0.21 30.90
CA ILE A 287 7.44 -1.39 31.05
C ILE A 287 7.09 -2.19 32.28
N GLY A 288 6.81 -1.47 33.42
CA GLY A 288 6.35 -2.10 34.66
C GLY A 288 4.98 -2.80 34.54
N LYS A 289 4.09 -2.33 33.68
CA LYS A 289 2.79 -2.95 33.45
C LYS A 289 2.90 -4.20 32.57
N ILE A 290 3.79 -4.19 31.58
CA ILE A 290 3.99 -5.31 30.63
C ILE A 290 4.67 -6.50 31.31
N THR A 291 5.62 -6.24 32.24
CA THR A 291 6.34 -7.30 32.96
C THR A 291 5.55 -7.91 34.13
N GLY A 292 4.38 -7.39 34.43
CA GLY A 292 3.48 -7.91 35.48
C GLY A 292 4.03 -7.84 36.91
N SER A 293 5.22 -7.26 37.10
CA SER A 293 5.81 -7.13 38.44
C SER A 293 6.54 -5.80 38.61
N ARG A 294 6.37 -5.19 39.78
CA ARG A 294 7.14 -4.00 40.15
C ARG A 294 8.67 -4.25 40.19
N THR A 295 9.06 -5.48 40.51
CA THR A 295 10.46 -5.89 40.55
C THR A 295 11.04 -6.09 39.15
N GLY A 296 10.28 -6.65 38.22
CA GLY A 296 10.68 -6.80 36.81
C GLY A 296 10.84 -5.45 36.11
N GLY A 297 9.93 -4.50 36.38
CA GLY A 297 10.03 -3.14 35.85
C GLY A 297 11.24 -2.37 36.41
N ALA A 298 11.58 -2.52 37.70
CA ALA A 298 12.75 -1.92 38.30
C ALA A 298 14.07 -2.53 37.80
N LEU A 299 14.13 -3.86 37.61
CA LEU A 299 15.26 -4.55 37.03
C LEU A 299 15.51 -4.16 35.59
N LEU A 300 14.44 -4.09 34.77
CA LEU A 300 14.54 -3.63 33.40
C LEU A 300 14.96 -2.15 33.32
N GLY A 301 14.43 -1.28 34.15
CA GLY A 301 14.83 0.12 34.26
C GLY A 301 16.30 0.29 34.64
N ALA A 302 16.80 -0.55 35.54
CA ALA A 302 18.22 -0.57 35.93
C ALA A 302 19.13 -1.11 34.80
N LEU A 303 18.69 -2.14 34.06
CA LEU A 303 19.39 -2.68 32.92
C LEU A 303 19.41 -1.70 31.71
N LEU A 304 18.41 -0.82 31.62
CA LEU A 304 18.31 0.22 30.58
C LEU A 304 19.08 1.49 30.95
N GLY A 305 19.80 1.50 32.08
CA GLY A 305 20.57 2.67 32.54
C GLY A 305 19.72 3.89 32.90
N GLN A 306 18.42 3.68 33.16
CA GLN A 306 17.51 4.73 33.59
C GLN A 306 17.84 5.10 35.05
N ASN A 307 18.64 6.15 35.22
CA ASN A 307 18.88 6.74 36.50
C ASN A 307 17.65 7.59 36.90
N PRO A 308 16.93 7.28 37.97
CA PRO A 308 15.72 8.01 38.36
C PRO A 308 15.96 9.50 38.69
N ARG A 309 17.18 10.00 38.54
CA ARG A 309 17.59 11.35 38.91
C ARG A 309 17.95 12.28 37.73
N ALA A 310 17.91 11.83 36.52
CA ALA A 310 18.13 12.72 35.35
C ALA A 310 16.82 13.44 34.97
N ASN A 311 16.42 14.40 35.78
CA ASN A 311 15.42 15.41 35.45
C ASN A 311 16.10 16.46 34.56
N ASP A 312 16.47 16.10 33.36
CA ASP A 312 17.00 17.05 32.40
C ASP A 312 15.82 17.75 31.71
N LYS A 313 15.56 18.98 32.15
CA LYS A 313 14.63 19.92 31.50
C LYS A 313 15.21 20.42 30.17
N GLY A 314 15.63 19.49 29.33
CA GLY A 314 16.04 19.79 27.94
C GLY A 314 14.83 19.84 27.02
N THR A 315 14.66 20.91 26.28
CA THR A 315 13.70 21.15 25.20
C THR A 315 14.04 20.32 23.97
N GLY A 316 14.36 19.03 24.12
CA GLY A 316 14.71 18.09 23.05
C GLY A 316 13.70 16.94 22.97
N GLN A 317 13.58 16.34 21.79
CA GLN A 317 12.84 15.09 21.61
C GLN A 317 13.38 14.03 22.59
N PRO A 318 12.51 13.20 23.21
CA PRO A 318 12.96 12.17 24.15
C PRO A 318 13.98 11.26 23.46
N GLN A 319 15.14 11.06 24.10
CA GLN A 319 16.21 10.26 23.54
C GLN A 319 15.83 8.78 23.55
N LEU A 320 15.95 8.11 22.39
CA LEU A 320 15.68 6.69 22.25
C LEU A 320 16.68 5.87 23.07
N SER A 321 16.19 5.04 23.96
CA SER A 321 16.98 4.09 24.74
C SER A 321 16.81 2.69 24.17
N PRO A 322 17.89 1.92 23.97
CA PRO A 322 17.78 0.55 23.46
C PRO A 322 17.02 -0.32 24.46
N LEU A 323 16.10 -1.13 23.95
CA LEU A 323 15.40 -2.15 24.72
C LEU A 323 16.03 -3.53 24.49
N PRO A 324 15.82 -4.49 25.40
CA PRO A 324 16.11 -5.88 25.08
C PRO A 324 15.37 -6.32 23.80
N PRO A 325 15.98 -7.19 22.99
CA PRO A 325 15.35 -7.60 21.74
C PRO A 325 14.04 -8.34 21.98
N LEU A 326 13.04 -8.08 21.13
CA LEU A 326 11.80 -8.82 21.07
C LEU A 326 12.04 -10.08 20.26
N THR A 327 11.83 -11.25 20.85
CA THR A 327 11.89 -12.54 20.16
C THR A 327 10.49 -13.13 20.09
N LEU A 328 10.14 -13.58 18.89
CA LEU A 328 8.91 -14.29 18.57
C LEU A 328 9.31 -15.74 18.27
N ASP A 329 8.90 -16.67 19.12
CA ASP A 329 9.26 -18.09 18.97
C ASP A 329 8.15 -18.98 19.51
N ASN A 330 7.72 -19.98 18.70
CA ASN A 330 6.68 -20.93 19.05
C ASN A 330 5.38 -20.28 19.59
N GLY A 331 5.02 -19.11 19.03
CA GLY A 331 3.85 -18.35 19.45
C GLY A 331 4.02 -17.55 20.73
N PHE A 332 5.20 -17.58 21.37
CA PHE A 332 5.50 -16.76 22.53
C PHE A 332 6.25 -15.49 22.13
N LEU A 333 5.98 -14.44 22.89
CA LEU A 333 6.75 -13.18 22.81
C LEU A 333 7.68 -13.11 24.03
N ALA A 334 8.95 -12.85 23.79
CA ALA A 334 9.92 -12.62 24.84
C ALA A 334 10.64 -11.30 24.63
N LEU A 335 10.77 -10.48 25.67
CA LEU A 335 11.56 -9.25 25.69
C LEU A 335 12.86 -9.52 26.44
N GLY A 336 13.96 -9.75 25.70
CA GLY A 336 15.19 -10.29 26.26
C GLY A 336 14.95 -11.65 26.92
N PRO A 337 15.28 -11.84 28.22
CA PRO A 337 15.05 -13.08 28.93
C PRO A 337 13.61 -13.26 29.45
N PHE A 338 12.74 -12.23 29.32
CA PHE A 338 11.41 -12.27 29.92
C PHE A 338 10.35 -12.63 28.89
N VAL A 339 9.67 -13.76 29.08
CA VAL A 339 8.48 -14.12 28.31
C VAL A 339 7.32 -13.22 28.75
N ILE A 340 6.63 -12.61 27.80
CA ILE A 340 5.45 -11.78 28.06
C ILE A 340 4.28 -12.73 28.39
N PRO A 341 3.76 -12.68 29.65
CA PRO A 341 2.70 -13.59 30.04
C PRO A 341 1.38 -13.23 29.34
N ASN A 342 0.53 -14.22 29.14
CA ASN A 342 -0.82 -14.09 28.57
C ASN A 342 -0.90 -13.53 27.13
N VAL A 343 0.23 -13.44 26.43
CA VAL A 343 0.26 -13.10 25.00
C VAL A 343 0.73 -14.33 24.23
N ARG A 344 -0.16 -14.86 23.40
CA ARG A 344 0.17 -15.92 22.44
C ARG A 344 -0.17 -15.46 21.04
N LEU A 345 0.79 -15.56 20.15
CA LEU A 345 0.58 -15.37 18.72
C LEU A 345 -0.22 -16.55 18.18
N GLN A 346 -1.32 -16.24 17.55
CA GLN A 346 -2.14 -17.22 16.86
C GLN A 346 -1.59 -17.46 15.44
N PRO A 347 -1.83 -18.62 14.83
CA PRO A 347 -1.64 -18.79 13.41
C PRO A 347 -2.32 -17.69 12.61
N LEU A 348 -1.71 -17.23 11.54
CA LEU A 348 -2.26 -16.19 10.66
C LEU A 348 -3.35 -16.75 9.73
N TYR A 349 -3.34 -18.09 9.53
CA TYR A 349 -4.30 -18.82 8.71
C TYR A 349 -4.35 -20.31 9.08
#